data_129a5a5c558d18624cc7f24cfdab5ebb
#
_entry.id   129a5a5c558d18624cc7f24cfdab5ebb
#
_cell.length_a   1.000
_cell.length_b   1.000
_cell.length_c   1.000
_cell.angle_alpha   90.00
_cell.angle_beta   90.00
_cell.angle_gamma   90.00
#
_symmetry.space_group_name_H-M   'P 1'
#
loop_
_entity.id
_entity.type
_entity.pdbx_description
1 polymer ?
#
loop_
_entity_poly.entity_id
_entity_poly.type
_entity_poly.pdbx_seq_one_letter_code
_entity_poly.pdbx_strand_id
1 'polypeptide(L)'
;MTNHFGPLSREDYEEPNCVLCMDKDRPAPIPQRRVREKLDEYMSRRDYAGAERHLNYWLAEAQENGDLRGEFFVRGEMMGHYRKVGDQEQAILNANEGLNLIDQLGFEGTLSAGTAYVNAATVYDAFGMPERSIELFEKAKAIYEGNLPENDGRLGGLYNNMGLAYMALRRFGEAYEAFLNALDIMGRVEHGALEQAITYLNLANAVELEHGLEKGEQKIGQYLDKAAALLDDPALPRDGYYAFVCEKCAPTFDYYGYFLVAGDLNERAKAIYERA
;
A
#
# COMPACT_ATOMS: atom_id res chain seq x y z
N MET A 1 -11.50 -13.35 -26.99
CA MET A 1 -10.12 -13.05 -27.35
C MET A 1 -9.23 -13.87 -26.45
N THR A 2 -8.54 -14.87 -27.02
CA THR A 2 -7.73 -15.83 -26.24
C THR A 2 -6.43 -15.13 -25.84
N ASN A 3 -6.30 -14.84 -24.54
CA ASN A 3 -5.05 -14.36 -23.97
C ASN A 3 -3.99 -15.48 -24.05
N HIS A 4 -3.12 -15.41 -25.04
CA HIS A 4 -1.91 -16.20 -25.09
C HIS A 4 -0.85 -15.57 -24.17
N PHE A 5 -0.87 -15.91 -22.89
CA PHE A 5 0.26 -15.66 -22.00
C PHE A 5 1.11 -16.91 -21.93
N GLY A 6 2.05 -17.02 -22.88
CA GLY A 6 3.17 -17.95 -22.78
C GLY A 6 4.12 -17.57 -21.63
N PRO A 7 5.16 -18.39 -21.35
CA PRO A 7 6.23 -17.99 -20.43
C PRO A 7 6.84 -16.68 -20.93
N LEU A 8 7.04 -15.73 -19.99
CA LEU A 8 7.61 -14.42 -20.30
C LEU A 8 9.00 -14.59 -20.90
N SER A 9 9.23 -13.90 -22.00
CA SER A 9 10.54 -13.79 -22.65
C SER A 9 11.08 -12.37 -22.46
N ARG A 10 12.39 -12.17 -22.67
CA ARG A 10 13.01 -10.85 -22.64
C ARG A 10 12.34 -9.90 -23.65
N GLU A 11 11.89 -10.42 -24.79
CA GLU A 11 11.21 -9.65 -25.85
C GLU A 11 9.86 -9.07 -25.40
N ASP A 12 9.18 -9.71 -24.41
CA ASP A 12 7.92 -9.21 -23.87
C ASP A 12 8.11 -7.91 -23.06
N TYR A 13 9.35 -7.58 -22.71
CA TYR A 13 9.73 -6.42 -21.90
C TYR A 13 10.56 -5.38 -22.64
N GLU A 14 10.94 -5.63 -23.91
CA GLU A 14 11.71 -4.66 -24.68
C GLU A 14 10.85 -3.44 -25.00
N GLU A 15 11.26 -2.27 -24.47
CA GLU A 15 10.72 -1.00 -24.92
C GLU A 15 11.26 -0.71 -26.33
N PRO A 16 10.46 -0.09 -27.22
CA PRO A 16 10.97 0.27 -28.55
C PRO A 16 12.20 1.16 -28.40
N ASN A 17 13.32 0.70 -28.97
CA ASN A 17 14.61 1.35 -28.88
C ASN A 17 14.52 2.83 -29.29
N CYS A 18 14.80 3.74 -28.36
CA CYS A 18 15.08 5.12 -28.68
C CYS A 18 16.46 5.17 -29.38
N VAL A 19 16.48 5.47 -30.67
CA VAL A 19 17.71 5.57 -31.49
C VAL A 19 18.75 6.52 -30.90
N LEU A 20 18.32 7.50 -30.07
CA LEU A 20 19.18 8.45 -29.37
C LEU A 20 19.78 7.93 -28.08
N CYS A 21 19.26 6.78 -27.54
CA CYS A 21 19.71 6.19 -26.28
C CYS A 21 20.60 4.95 -26.47
N MET A 22 20.93 4.59 -27.70
CA MET A 22 21.73 3.41 -28.01
C MET A 22 23.24 3.68 -27.85
N ASP A 23 23.66 3.74 -26.59
CA ASP A 23 25.01 3.33 -26.24
C ASP A 23 24.99 1.79 -26.15
N LYS A 24 25.43 1.11 -27.20
CA LYS A 24 25.35 -0.35 -27.33
C LYS A 24 26.15 -1.10 -26.25
N ASP A 25 26.96 -0.38 -25.50
CA ASP A 25 27.83 -0.91 -24.45
C ASP A 25 27.26 -0.68 -23.03
N ARG A 26 26.12 0.03 -22.90
CA ARG A 26 25.42 0.17 -21.62
C ARG A 26 24.22 -0.77 -21.56
N PRO A 27 24.16 -1.63 -20.54
CA PRO A 27 22.98 -2.44 -20.32
C PRO A 27 21.74 -1.55 -20.16
N ALA A 28 20.66 -1.90 -20.86
CA ALA A 28 19.43 -1.13 -20.81
C ALA A 28 18.81 -1.21 -19.40
N PRO A 29 18.28 -0.10 -18.87
CA PRO A 29 17.55 -0.15 -17.61
C PRO A 29 16.32 -1.07 -17.72
N ILE A 30 15.90 -1.68 -16.60
CA ILE A 30 14.73 -2.54 -16.60
C ILE A 30 13.45 -1.74 -16.95
N PRO A 31 12.49 -2.33 -17.69
CA PRO A 31 11.25 -1.66 -18.12
C PRO A 31 10.22 -1.60 -16.98
N GLN A 32 10.45 -0.71 -15.99
CA GLN A 32 9.69 -0.63 -14.72
C GLN A 32 8.16 -0.65 -14.90
N ARG A 33 7.62 0.03 -15.95
CA ARG A 33 6.18 0.05 -16.21
C ARG A 33 5.66 -1.34 -16.54
N ARG A 34 6.31 -2.07 -17.44
CA ARG A 34 5.90 -3.43 -17.84
C ARG A 34 6.08 -4.42 -16.70
N VAL A 35 7.14 -4.25 -15.90
CA VAL A 35 7.36 -5.07 -14.70
C VAL A 35 6.18 -4.91 -13.73
N ARG A 36 5.71 -3.68 -13.49
CA ARG A 36 4.56 -3.41 -12.63
C ARG A 36 3.26 -3.94 -13.21
N GLU A 37 2.97 -3.67 -14.49
CA GLU A 37 1.77 -4.16 -15.16
C GLU A 37 1.65 -5.69 -15.05
N LYS A 38 2.79 -6.40 -15.21
CA LYS A 38 2.79 -7.86 -15.08
C LYS A 38 2.68 -8.34 -13.63
N LEU A 39 3.27 -7.62 -12.69
CA LEU A 39 3.08 -7.88 -11.27
C LEU A 39 1.60 -7.76 -10.88
N ASP A 40 0.93 -6.71 -11.34
CA ASP A 40 -0.50 -6.48 -11.10
C ASP A 40 -1.37 -7.63 -11.63
N GLU A 41 -1.01 -8.22 -12.79
CA GLU A 41 -1.70 -9.41 -13.30
C GLU A 41 -1.54 -10.63 -12.39
N TYR A 42 -0.33 -10.88 -11.84
CA TYR A 42 -0.12 -11.96 -10.88
C TYR A 42 -0.91 -11.71 -9.59
N MET A 43 -0.87 -10.47 -9.10
CA MET A 43 -1.55 -10.10 -7.86
C MET A 43 -3.07 -10.20 -7.99
N SER A 44 -3.66 -9.79 -9.13
CA SER A 44 -5.10 -9.89 -9.39
C SER A 44 -5.59 -11.35 -9.42
N ARG A 45 -4.73 -12.27 -9.85
CA ARG A 45 -5.00 -13.73 -9.88
C ARG A 45 -4.61 -14.43 -8.57
N ARG A 46 -4.09 -13.70 -7.59
CA ARG A 46 -3.52 -14.27 -6.34
C ARG A 46 -2.39 -15.29 -6.60
N ASP A 47 -1.70 -15.20 -7.76
CA ASP A 47 -0.52 -16.01 -8.06
C ASP A 47 0.72 -15.39 -7.41
N TYR A 48 0.82 -15.52 -6.11
CA TYR A 48 1.95 -14.97 -5.34
C TYR A 48 3.28 -15.63 -5.69
N ALA A 49 3.28 -16.92 -6.03
CA ALA A 49 4.49 -17.60 -6.46
C ALA A 49 4.98 -17.11 -7.84
N GLY A 50 4.05 -16.80 -8.77
CA GLY A 50 4.37 -16.15 -10.03
C GLY A 50 4.93 -14.74 -9.84
N ALA A 51 4.31 -13.95 -8.95
CA ALA A 51 4.76 -12.62 -8.58
C ALA A 51 6.19 -12.64 -8.00
N GLU A 52 6.48 -13.57 -7.10
CA GLU A 52 7.81 -13.71 -6.50
C GLU A 52 8.89 -14.06 -7.55
N ARG A 53 8.63 -15.04 -8.41
CA ARG A 53 9.57 -15.40 -9.49
C ARG A 53 9.82 -14.23 -10.43
N HIS A 54 8.78 -13.48 -10.77
CA HIS A 54 8.85 -12.30 -11.61
C HIS A 54 9.72 -11.20 -10.98
N LEU A 55 9.51 -10.88 -9.71
CA LEU A 55 10.28 -9.88 -8.98
C LEU A 55 11.76 -10.31 -8.83
N ASN A 56 12.02 -11.57 -8.50
CA ASN A 56 13.38 -12.09 -8.38
C ASN A 56 14.13 -12.06 -9.71
N TYR A 57 13.47 -12.35 -10.83
CA TYR A 57 14.07 -12.23 -12.15
C TYR A 57 14.52 -10.80 -12.43
N TRP A 58 13.63 -9.81 -12.20
CA TRP A 58 13.96 -8.42 -12.48
C TRP A 58 14.94 -7.80 -11.49
N LEU A 59 14.97 -8.29 -10.25
CA LEU A 59 16.02 -7.91 -9.32
C LEU A 59 17.39 -8.37 -9.82
N ALA A 60 17.50 -9.61 -10.26
CA ALA A 60 18.74 -10.14 -10.80
C ALA A 60 19.19 -9.36 -12.07
N GLU A 61 18.27 -9.11 -13.01
CA GLU A 61 18.56 -8.32 -14.21
C GLU A 61 19.05 -6.90 -13.85
N ALA A 62 18.41 -6.22 -12.89
CA ALA A 62 18.82 -4.90 -12.45
C ALA A 62 20.24 -4.91 -11.84
N GLN A 63 20.53 -5.91 -11.00
CA GLN A 63 21.82 -6.06 -10.34
C GLN A 63 22.95 -6.41 -11.34
N GLU A 64 22.72 -7.35 -12.24
CA GLU A 64 23.69 -7.74 -13.27
C GLU A 64 24.03 -6.59 -14.21
N ASN A 65 23.06 -5.73 -14.50
CA ASN A 65 23.22 -4.57 -15.35
C ASN A 65 23.70 -3.31 -14.62
N GLY A 66 23.85 -3.34 -13.28
CA GLY A 66 24.19 -2.17 -12.47
C GLY A 66 23.12 -1.06 -12.50
N ASP A 67 21.85 -1.43 -12.78
CA ASP A 67 20.71 -0.51 -12.79
C ASP A 67 20.19 -0.30 -11.34
N LEU A 68 20.87 0.59 -10.60
CA LEU A 68 20.48 0.91 -9.22
C LEU A 68 19.06 1.47 -9.11
N ARG A 69 18.56 2.17 -10.15
CA ARG A 69 17.18 2.70 -10.16
C ARG A 69 16.17 1.58 -10.37
N GLY A 70 16.49 0.63 -11.23
CA GLY A 70 15.70 -0.58 -11.42
C GLY A 70 15.69 -1.45 -10.15
N GLU A 71 16.82 -1.65 -9.52
CA GLU A 71 16.92 -2.37 -8.24
C GLU A 71 16.07 -1.69 -7.16
N PHE A 72 16.19 -0.38 -6.99
CA PHE A 72 15.39 0.40 -6.04
C PHE A 72 13.89 0.21 -6.26
N PHE A 73 13.44 0.27 -7.52
CA PHE A 73 12.05 0.02 -7.90
C PHE A 73 11.60 -1.38 -7.53
N VAL A 74 12.35 -2.42 -7.94
CA VAL A 74 11.96 -3.82 -7.69
C VAL A 74 11.93 -4.13 -6.19
N ARG A 75 12.89 -3.62 -5.40
CA ARG A 75 12.88 -3.77 -3.94
C ARG A 75 11.66 -3.13 -3.31
N GLY A 76 11.20 -1.99 -3.83
CA GLY A 76 9.94 -1.37 -3.41
C GLY A 76 8.72 -2.28 -3.62
N GLU A 77 8.62 -2.93 -4.77
CA GLU A 77 7.53 -3.89 -5.06
C GLU A 77 7.68 -5.16 -4.19
N MET A 78 8.90 -5.64 -3.95
CA MET A 78 9.18 -6.79 -3.07
C MET A 78 8.78 -6.54 -1.62
N MET A 79 8.98 -5.33 -1.09
CA MET A 79 8.48 -4.96 0.25
C MET A 79 6.97 -5.21 0.37
N GLY A 80 6.20 -4.76 -0.62
CA GLY A 80 4.75 -4.96 -0.68
C GLY A 80 4.36 -6.43 -0.79
N HIS A 81 5.04 -7.15 -1.69
CA HIS A 81 4.80 -8.57 -1.93
C HIS A 81 5.06 -9.42 -0.67
N TYR A 82 6.26 -9.34 -0.10
CA TYR A 82 6.64 -10.16 1.05
C TYR A 82 5.85 -9.80 2.32
N ARG A 83 5.51 -8.52 2.50
CA ARG A 83 4.58 -8.12 3.55
C ARG A 83 3.21 -8.79 3.38
N LYS A 84 2.70 -8.88 2.15
CA LYS A 84 1.39 -9.49 1.86
C LYS A 84 1.37 -11.00 2.07
N VAL A 85 2.45 -11.70 1.72
CA VAL A 85 2.55 -13.16 1.94
C VAL A 85 3.04 -13.53 3.33
N GLY A 86 3.43 -12.56 4.17
CA GLY A 86 3.85 -12.76 5.55
C GLY A 86 5.30 -13.25 5.70
N ASP A 87 6.13 -13.10 4.68
CA ASP A 87 7.57 -13.41 4.76
C ASP A 87 8.33 -12.23 5.36
N GLN A 88 8.47 -12.27 6.69
CA GLN A 88 9.13 -11.23 7.47
C GLN A 88 10.59 -11.04 7.07
N GLU A 89 11.33 -12.12 6.85
CA GLU A 89 12.76 -12.07 6.55
C GLU A 89 13.02 -11.33 5.24
N GLN A 90 12.32 -11.75 4.19
CA GLN A 90 12.45 -11.14 2.87
C GLN A 90 11.90 -9.71 2.84
N ALA A 91 10.80 -9.42 3.53
CA ALA A 91 10.27 -8.07 3.61
C ALA A 91 11.26 -7.09 4.25
N ILE A 92 11.86 -7.47 5.38
CA ILE A 92 12.85 -6.64 6.10
C ILE A 92 14.15 -6.52 5.30
N LEU A 93 14.62 -7.59 4.66
CA LEU A 93 15.79 -7.54 3.79
C LEU A 93 15.60 -6.48 2.69
N ASN A 94 14.50 -6.56 1.95
CA ASN A 94 14.23 -5.63 0.86
C ASN A 94 13.98 -4.20 1.36
N ALA A 95 13.40 -4.01 2.56
CA ALA A 95 13.29 -2.70 3.18
C ALA A 95 14.67 -2.10 3.49
N ASN A 96 15.58 -2.85 4.12
CA ASN A 96 16.92 -2.38 4.43
C ASN A 96 17.70 -2.02 3.15
N GLU A 97 17.71 -2.91 2.17
CA GLU A 97 18.43 -2.70 0.92
C GLU A 97 17.83 -1.53 0.10
N GLY A 98 16.50 -1.42 0.06
CA GLY A 98 15.83 -0.28 -0.58
C GLY A 98 16.18 1.06 0.08
N LEU A 99 16.29 1.10 1.41
CA LEU A 99 16.73 2.29 2.14
C LEU A 99 18.19 2.64 1.87
N ASN A 100 19.08 1.66 1.79
CA ASN A 100 20.49 1.85 1.45
C ASN A 100 20.70 2.44 0.04
N LEU A 101 19.80 2.13 -0.89
CA LEU A 101 19.85 2.65 -2.26
C LEU A 101 19.47 4.14 -2.35
N ILE A 102 18.76 4.70 -1.37
CA ILE A 102 18.42 6.13 -1.34
C ILE A 102 19.69 6.98 -1.37
N ASP A 103 20.64 6.69 -0.49
CA ASP A 103 21.92 7.41 -0.39
C ASP A 103 22.76 7.21 -1.66
N GLN A 104 22.84 5.98 -2.15
CA GLN A 104 23.61 5.65 -3.36
C GLN A 104 23.10 6.35 -4.63
N LEU A 105 21.78 6.59 -4.69
CA LEU A 105 21.12 7.25 -5.81
C LEU A 105 21.04 8.77 -5.65
N GLY A 106 21.40 9.32 -4.49
CA GLY A 106 21.20 10.73 -4.16
C GLY A 106 19.72 11.13 -4.17
N PHE A 107 18.86 10.24 -3.65
CA PHE A 107 17.40 10.46 -3.63
C PHE A 107 16.90 11.15 -2.36
N GLU A 108 17.79 11.52 -1.43
CA GLU A 108 17.42 12.19 -0.19
C GLU A 108 16.53 13.41 -0.47
N GLY A 109 15.46 13.52 0.28
CA GLY A 109 14.47 14.61 0.13
C GLY A 109 13.57 14.52 -1.09
N THR A 110 13.71 13.52 -1.97
CA THR A 110 12.82 13.33 -3.11
C THR A 110 11.54 12.58 -2.76
N LEU A 111 10.49 12.74 -3.57
CA LEU A 111 9.25 11.96 -3.43
C LEU A 111 9.48 10.45 -3.54
N SER A 112 10.47 10.02 -4.32
CA SER A 112 10.86 8.61 -4.41
C SER A 112 11.38 8.06 -3.08
N ALA A 113 12.22 8.84 -2.38
CA ALA A 113 12.66 8.49 -1.03
C ALA A 113 11.50 8.49 -0.04
N GLY A 114 10.62 9.49 -0.10
CA GLY A 114 9.40 9.54 0.72
C GLY A 114 8.56 8.27 0.58
N THR A 115 8.33 7.82 -0.66
CA THR A 115 7.60 6.57 -0.93
C THR A 115 8.34 5.34 -0.39
N ALA A 116 9.66 5.27 -0.54
CA ALA A 116 10.46 4.18 0.01
C ALA A 116 10.42 4.14 1.55
N TYR A 117 10.47 5.31 2.21
CA TYR A 117 10.29 5.39 3.66
C TYR A 117 8.91 4.89 4.10
N VAL A 118 7.82 5.26 3.40
CA VAL A 118 6.47 4.74 3.70
C VAL A 118 6.41 3.23 3.53
N ASN A 119 6.95 2.70 2.44
CA ASN A 119 6.94 1.26 2.17
C ASN A 119 7.72 0.48 3.24
N ALA A 120 8.94 0.93 3.58
CA ALA A 120 9.74 0.31 4.62
C ALA A 120 9.08 0.43 6.00
N ALA A 121 8.50 1.58 6.34
CA ALA A 121 7.77 1.79 7.57
C ALA A 121 6.60 0.82 7.72
N THR A 122 5.80 0.62 6.64
CA THR A 122 4.69 -0.34 6.66
C THR A 122 5.15 -1.80 6.78
N VAL A 123 6.36 -2.12 6.29
CA VAL A 123 6.97 -3.44 6.56
C VAL A 123 7.28 -3.58 8.04
N TYR A 124 7.97 -2.61 8.64
CA TYR A 124 8.33 -2.70 10.06
C TYR A 124 7.12 -2.74 10.98
N ASP A 125 6.09 -1.94 10.69
CA ASP A 125 4.84 -1.94 11.46
C ASP A 125 4.14 -3.30 11.37
N ALA A 126 4.00 -3.86 10.17
CA ALA A 126 3.35 -5.15 9.95
C ALA A 126 4.03 -6.32 10.70
N PHE A 127 5.32 -6.20 10.97
CA PHE A 127 6.10 -7.22 11.69
C PHE A 127 6.46 -6.82 13.12
N GLY A 128 5.69 -5.91 13.73
CA GLY A 128 5.74 -5.61 15.16
C GLY A 128 6.93 -4.75 15.59
N MET A 129 7.41 -3.87 14.72
CA MET A 129 8.50 -2.91 14.98
C MET A 129 8.01 -1.45 14.85
N PRO A 130 6.96 -1.03 15.59
CA PRO A 130 6.32 0.26 15.40
C PRO A 130 7.21 1.46 15.73
N GLU A 131 8.21 1.33 16.64
CA GLU A 131 9.17 2.40 16.91
C GLU A 131 9.98 2.75 15.66
N ARG A 132 10.50 1.72 14.99
CA ARG A 132 11.27 1.88 13.74
C ARG A 132 10.41 2.40 12.60
N SER A 133 9.16 1.98 12.57
CA SER A 133 8.15 2.44 11.62
C SER A 133 7.91 3.95 11.74
N ILE A 134 7.68 4.45 12.95
CA ILE A 134 7.43 5.88 13.21
C ILE A 134 8.61 6.75 12.74
N GLU A 135 9.85 6.35 13.00
CA GLU A 135 11.03 7.09 12.55
C GLU A 135 11.05 7.31 11.02
N LEU A 136 10.64 6.29 10.27
CA LEU A 136 10.59 6.36 8.80
C LEU A 136 9.37 7.13 8.32
N PHE A 137 8.22 6.99 8.97
CA PHE A 137 7.04 7.78 8.66
C PHE A 137 7.27 9.27 8.87
N GLU A 138 7.99 9.69 9.92
CA GLU A 138 8.34 11.09 10.12
C GLU A 138 9.26 11.63 9.02
N LYS A 139 10.22 10.82 8.53
CA LYS A 139 11.03 11.20 7.36
C LYS A 139 10.17 11.35 6.11
N ALA A 140 9.25 10.42 5.87
CA ALA A 140 8.32 10.50 4.73
C ALA A 140 7.40 11.71 4.84
N LYS A 141 6.89 12.00 6.04
CA LYS A 141 6.04 13.15 6.33
C LYS A 141 6.72 14.47 5.96
N ALA A 142 7.95 14.68 6.43
CA ALA A 142 8.71 15.88 6.11
C ALA A 142 8.89 16.09 4.59
N ILE A 143 9.12 14.99 3.85
CA ILE A 143 9.24 15.04 2.38
C ILE A 143 7.88 15.34 1.73
N TYR A 144 6.83 14.64 2.13
CA TYR A 144 5.52 14.77 1.50
C TYR A 144 4.89 16.13 1.76
N GLU A 145 4.93 16.63 3.01
CA GLU A 145 4.43 17.98 3.36
C GLU A 145 5.19 19.09 2.62
N GLY A 146 6.49 18.91 2.36
CA GLY A 146 7.30 19.88 1.63
C GLY A 146 7.14 19.86 0.12
N ASN A 147 6.61 18.77 -0.47
CA ASN A 147 6.63 18.55 -1.92
C ASN A 147 5.28 18.20 -2.55
N LEU A 148 4.26 17.86 -1.76
CA LEU A 148 2.94 17.48 -2.27
C LEU A 148 1.91 18.57 -1.98
N PRO A 149 0.86 18.68 -2.83
CA PRO A 149 -0.30 19.48 -2.49
C PRO A 149 -0.99 18.95 -1.22
N GLU A 150 -1.61 19.83 -0.43
CA GLU A 150 -2.31 19.48 0.81
C GLU A 150 -3.45 18.44 0.63
N ASN A 151 -3.99 18.32 -0.59
CA ASN A 151 -5.03 17.37 -0.94
C ASN A 151 -4.48 16.14 -1.71
N ASP A 152 -3.18 15.85 -1.62
CA ASP A 152 -2.63 14.63 -2.24
C ASP A 152 -2.95 13.40 -1.38
N GLY A 153 -3.57 12.38 -1.98
CA GLY A 153 -3.99 11.16 -1.28
C GLY A 153 -2.86 10.40 -0.59
N ARG A 154 -1.60 10.57 -1.05
CA ARG A 154 -0.42 9.95 -0.39
C ARG A 154 -0.21 10.46 1.03
N LEU A 155 -0.53 11.74 1.30
CA LEU A 155 -0.51 12.30 2.65
C LEU A 155 -1.57 11.64 3.54
N GLY A 156 -2.79 11.47 3.03
CA GLY A 156 -3.85 10.79 3.78
C GLY A 156 -3.48 9.34 4.13
N GLY A 157 -2.93 8.60 3.15
CA GLY A 157 -2.43 7.24 3.37
C GLY A 157 -1.28 7.18 4.39
N LEU A 158 -0.34 8.13 4.31
CA LEU A 158 0.75 8.26 5.29
C LEU A 158 0.22 8.48 6.71
N TYR A 159 -0.66 9.46 6.90
CA TYR A 159 -1.23 9.75 8.22
C TYR A 159 -2.06 8.59 8.77
N ASN A 160 -2.82 7.88 7.93
CA ASN A 160 -3.51 6.67 8.37
C ASN A 160 -2.54 5.58 8.86
N ASN A 161 -1.43 5.36 8.17
CA ASN A 161 -0.43 4.39 8.58
C ASN A 161 0.33 4.83 9.85
N MET A 162 0.63 6.13 10.00
CA MET A 162 1.18 6.68 11.25
C MET A 162 0.23 6.44 12.43
N GLY A 163 -1.07 6.66 12.22
CA GLY A 163 -2.10 6.38 13.23
C GLY A 163 -2.08 4.94 13.71
N LEU A 164 -1.93 3.97 12.80
CA LEU A 164 -1.80 2.54 13.14
C LEU A 164 -0.53 2.27 13.97
N ALA A 165 0.60 2.81 13.58
CA ALA A 165 1.86 2.64 14.30
C ALA A 165 1.81 3.30 15.70
N TYR A 166 1.24 4.49 15.85
CA TYR A 166 1.03 5.12 17.15
C TYR A 166 0.07 4.31 18.03
N MET A 167 -0.99 3.74 17.44
CA MET A 167 -1.92 2.86 18.14
C MET A 167 -1.22 1.60 18.67
N ALA A 168 -0.32 0.98 17.88
CA ALA A 168 0.49 -0.15 18.30
C ALA A 168 1.40 0.20 19.51
N LEU A 169 1.90 1.44 19.55
CA LEU A 169 2.69 1.99 20.67
C LEU A 169 1.84 2.48 21.83
N ARG A 170 0.51 2.34 21.76
CA ARG A 170 -0.48 2.87 22.74
C ARG A 170 -0.38 4.40 22.94
N ARG A 171 0.12 5.11 21.95
CA ARG A 171 0.19 6.58 21.88
C ARG A 171 -1.11 7.11 21.29
N PHE A 172 -2.21 6.91 22.00
CA PHE A 172 -3.57 7.15 21.46
C PHE A 172 -3.84 8.58 21.05
N GLY A 173 -3.32 9.58 21.78
CA GLY A 173 -3.47 10.99 21.39
C GLY A 173 -2.93 11.28 19.98
N GLU A 174 -1.72 10.79 19.69
CA GLU A 174 -1.08 10.95 18.39
C GLU A 174 -1.75 10.10 17.32
N ALA A 175 -2.24 8.92 17.68
CA ALA A 175 -3.01 8.07 16.76
C ALA A 175 -4.30 8.77 16.29
N TYR A 176 -5.06 9.38 17.22
CA TYR A 176 -6.27 10.14 16.87
C TYR A 176 -5.95 11.35 15.99
N GLU A 177 -4.92 12.12 16.33
CA GLU A 177 -4.49 13.27 15.52
C GLU A 177 -4.14 12.81 14.08
N ALA A 178 -3.37 11.74 13.93
CA ALA A 178 -3.00 11.21 12.64
C ALA A 178 -4.23 10.73 11.84
N PHE A 179 -5.14 9.97 12.45
CA PHE A 179 -6.37 9.53 11.78
C PHE A 179 -7.28 10.70 11.39
N LEU A 180 -7.38 11.74 12.22
CA LEU A 180 -8.19 12.94 11.89
C LEU A 180 -7.57 13.70 10.71
N ASN A 181 -6.25 13.83 10.64
CA ASN A 181 -5.56 14.41 9.49
C ASN A 181 -5.79 13.56 8.22
N ALA A 182 -5.74 12.24 8.32
CA ALA A 182 -6.05 11.36 7.20
C ALA A 182 -7.49 11.56 6.68
N LEU A 183 -8.48 11.65 7.58
CA LEU A 183 -9.88 11.90 7.23
C LEU A 183 -10.07 13.26 6.55
N ASP A 184 -9.44 14.32 7.06
CA ASP A 184 -9.54 15.66 6.49
C ASP A 184 -8.95 15.71 5.08
N ILE A 185 -7.77 15.15 4.88
CA ILE A 185 -7.12 15.08 3.56
C ILE A 185 -7.97 14.26 2.59
N MET A 186 -8.36 13.03 2.97
CA MET A 186 -9.14 12.14 2.11
C MET A 186 -10.53 12.68 1.80
N GLY A 187 -11.12 13.52 2.66
CA GLY A 187 -12.35 14.23 2.38
C GLY A 187 -12.24 15.27 1.25
N ARG A 188 -11.01 15.68 0.89
CA ARG A 188 -10.72 16.62 -0.20
C ARG A 188 -10.17 15.94 -1.45
N VAL A 189 -9.92 14.63 -1.40
CA VAL A 189 -9.43 13.81 -2.53
C VAL A 189 -10.61 13.23 -3.28
N GLU A 190 -10.59 13.31 -4.61
CA GLU A 190 -11.56 12.62 -5.46
C GLU A 190 -11.51 11.11 -5.18
N HIS A 191 -12.67 10.51 -4.92
CA HIS A 191 -12.79 9.09 -4.53
C HIS A 191 -12.12 8.68 -3.20
N GLY A 192 -11.78 9.64 -2.33
CA GLY A 192 -11.17 9.37 -1.02
C GLY A 192 -12.10 8.70 0.01
N ALA A 193 -13.37 8.50 -0.30
CA ALA A 193 -14.36 7.92 0.61
C ALA A 193 -14.00 6.49 1.08
N LEU A 194 -13.38 5.68 0.24
CA LEU A 194 -12.93 4.33 0.61
C LEU A 194 -11.84 4.36 1.67
N GLU A 195 -10.89 5.27 1.54
CA GLU A 195 -9.83 5.49 2.53
C GLU A 195 -10.38 6.07 3.84
N GLN A 196 -11.38 6.98 3.74
CA GLN A 196 -12.07 7.48 4.93
C GLN A 196 -12.80 6.35 5.69
N ALA A 197 -13.46 5.41 4.98
CA ALA A 197 -14.11 4.27 5.60
C ALA A 197 -13.12 3.41 6.38
N ILE A 198 -11.96 3.07 5.79
CA ILE A 198 -10.88 2.35 6.46
C ILE A 198 -10.42 3.11 7.72
N THR A 199 -10.23 4.43 7.60
CA THR A 199 -9.75 5.26 8.72
C THR A 199 -10.78 5.33 9.86
N TYR A 200 -12.09 5.37 9.56
CA TYR A 200 -13.12 5.28 10.59
C TYR A 200 -13.11 3.93 11.33
N LEU A 201 -12.87 2.82 10.63
CA LEU A 201 -12.71 1.52 11.28
C LEU A 201 -11.46 1.47 12.18
N ASN A 202 -10.35 2.09 11.74
CA ASN A 202 -9.15 2.21 12.57
C ASN A 202 -9.42 3.06 13.82
N LEU A 203 -10.22 4.13 13.71
CA LEU A 203 -10.66 4.93 14.86
C LEU A 203 -11.55 4.12 15.83
N ALA A 204 -12.42 3.25 15.31
CA ALA A 204 -13.21 2.36 16.16
C ALA A 204 -12.30 1.40 16.97
N ASN A 205 -11.32 0.80 16.29
CA ASN A 205 -10.31 -0.05 16.94
C ASN A 205 -9.47 0.71 17.98
N ALA A 206 -9.09 1.97 17.69
CA ALA A 206 -8.35 2.80 18.64
C ALA A 206 -9.15 3.09 19.92
N VAL A 207 -10.45 3.38 19.80
CA VAL A 207 -11.34 3.60 20.95
C VAL A 207 -11.45 2.33 21.80
N GLU A 208 -11.60 1.16 21.16
CA GLU A 208 -11.65 -0.11 21.90
C GLU A 208 -10.33 -0.39 22.65
N LEU A 209 -9.19 -0.21 21.99
CA LEU A 209 -7.88 -0.46 22.59
C LEU A 209 -7.58 0.49 23.77
N GLU A 210 -8.07 1.72 23.73
CA GLU A 210 -7.85 2.70 24.79
C GLU A 210 -8.85 2.54 25.94
N HIS A 211 -10.13 2.36 25.65
CA HIS A 211 -11.21 2.46 26.63
C HIS A 211 -11.93 1.13 26.92
N GLY A 212 -11.74 0.13 26.05
CA GLY A 212 -12.49 -1.13 26.05
C GLY A 212 -13.86 -1.00 25.38
N LEU A 213 -14.44 -2.15 25.00
CA LEU A 213 -15.72 -2.23 24.27
C LEU A 213 -16.84 -1.52 25.00
N GLU A 214 -17.04 -1.83 26.30
CA GLU A 214 -18.18 -1.33 27.09
C GLU A 214 -18.20 0.20 27.18
N LYS A 215 -17.04 0.83 27.46
CA LYS A 215 -16.94 2.29 27.57
C LYS A 215 -16.88 2.98 26.20
N GLY A 216 -16.39 2.27 25.20
CA GLY A 216 -16.24 2.78 23.84
C GLY A 216 -17.48 2.60 22.96
N GLU A 217 -18.46 1.77 23.35
CA GLU A 217 -19.57 1.29 22.53
C GLU A 217 -20.23 2.38 21.67
N GLN A 218 -20.64 3.47 22.30
CA GLN A 218 -21.31 4.57 21.59
C GLN A 218 -20.41 5.20 20.51
N LYS A 219 -19.13 5.40 20.82
CA LYS A 219 -18.18 6.04 19.90
C LYS A 219 -17.78 5.09 18.78
N ILE A 220 -17.57 3.82 19.11
CA ILE A 220 -17.32 2.73 18.15
C ILE A 220 -18.46 2.67 17.15
N GLY A 221 -19.73 2.58 17.64
CA GLY A 221 -20.91 2.54 16.77
C GLY A 221 -20.98 3.75 15.82
N GLN A 222 -20.72 4.97 16.31
CA GLN A 222 -20.68 6.16 15.46
C GLN A 222 -19.64 6.07 14.33
N TYR A 223 -18.49 5.47 14.58
CA TYR A 223 -17.45 5.29 13.57
C TYR A 223 -17.83 4.19 12.57
N LEU A 224 -18.39 3.09 13.03
CA LEU A 224 -18.88 2.02 12.16
C LEU A 224 -19.99 2.49 11.24
N ASP A 225 -20.96 3.27 11.74
CA ASP A 225 -22.04 3.83 10.95
C ASP A 225 -21.52 4.77 9.85
N LYS A 226 -20.51 5.61 10.17
CA LYS A 226 -19.86 6.48 9.18
C LYS A 226 -19.12 5.67 8.11
N ALA A 227 -18.38 4.64 8.50
CA ALA A 227 -17.69 3.78 7.57
C ALA A 227 -18.66 3.04 6.64
N ALA A 228 -19.76 2.51 7.18
CA ALA A 228 -20.81 1.85 6.39
C ALA A 228 -21.44 2.82 5.38
N ALA A 229 -21.80 4.03 5.82
CA ALA A 229 -22.39 5.03 4.93
C ALA A 229 -21.47 5.42 3.76
N LEU A 230 -20.16 5.52 4.01
CA LEU A 230 -19.17 5.80 2.95
C LEU A 230 -19.04 4.63 1.96
N LEU A 231 -19.05 3.38 2.44
CA LEU A 231 -18.99 2.19 1.60
C LEU A 231 -20.27 1.98 0.77
N ASP A 232 -21.39 2.53 1.22
CA ASP A 232 -22.69 2.46 0.53
C ASP A 232 -22.89 3.57 -0.51
N ASP A 233 -22.00 4.55 -0.60
CA ASP A 233 -22.13 5.65 -1.55
C ASP A 233 -22.29 5.13 -2.98
N PRO A 234 -23.43 5.41 -3.65
CA PRO A 234 -23.69 4.96 -5.01
C PRO A 234 -22.78 5.60 -6.06
N ALA A 235 -22.10 6.71 -5.72
CA ALA A 235 -21.17 7.38 -6.61
C ALA A 235 -19.79 6.66 -6.69
N LEU A 236 -19.51 5.73 -5.78
CA LEU A 236 -18.24 4.99 -5.78
C LEU A 236 -18.15 4.05 -6.98
N PRO A 237 -17.01 4.04 -7.72
CA PRO A 237 -16.72 3.03 -8.71
C PRO A 237 -16.76 1.63 -8.08
N ARG A 238 -17.50 0.70 -8.67
CA ARG A 238 -17.59 -0.71 -8.21
C ARG A 238 -16.53 -1.56 -8.92
N ASP A 239 -15.28 -1.18 -8.78
CA ASP A 239 -14.10 -1.80 -9.39
C ASP A 239 -13.35 -2.75 -8.45
N GLY A 240 -12.20 -3.26 -8.90
CA GLY A 240 -11.36 -4.16 -8.11
C GLY A 240 -10.84 -3.52 -6.81
N TYR A 241 -10.61 -2.19 -6.80
CA TYR A 241 -10.19 -1.51 -5.59
C TYR A 241 -11.31 -1.42 -4.56
N TYR A 242 -12.53 -1.11 -5.00
CA TYR A 242 -13.70 -1.16 -4.13
C TYR A 242 -13.90 -2.57 -3.53
N ALA A 243 -13.77 -3.62 -4.36
CA ALA A 243 -13.87 -5.01 -3.88
C ALA A 243 -12.82 -5.32 -2.82
N PHE A 244 -11.57 -4.91 -3.04
CA PHE A 244 -10.48 -5.05 -2.07
C PHE A 244 -10.80 -4.34 -0.74
N VAL A 245 -11.33 -3.12 -0.78
CA VAL A 245 -11.70 -2.37 0.43
C VAL A 245 -12.86 -3.03 1.15
N CYS A 246 -13.89 -3.52 0.45
CA CYS A 246 -14.97 -4.29 1.04
C CYS A 246 -14.46 -5.53 1.78
N GLU A 247 -13.60 -6.34 1.14
CA GLU A 247 -12.99 -7.53 1.73
C GLU A 247 -12.13 -7.17 2.98
N LYS A 248 -11.45 -6.04 2.94
CA LYS A 248 -10.63 -5.55 4.06
C LYS A 248 -11.47 -5.06 5.24
N CYS A 249 -12.60 -4.40 4.98
CA CYS A 249 -13.45 -3.80 6.02
C CYS A 249 -14.41 -4.82 6.68
N ALA A 250 -14.88 -5.81 5.94
CA ALA A 250 -15.88 -6.78 6.41
C ALA A 250 -15.52 -7.46 7.75
N PRO A 251 -14.27 -7.92 7.99
CA PRO A 251 -13.92 -8.55 9.27
C PRO A 251 -14.07 -7.64 10.49
N THR A 252 -13.83 -6.32 10.33
CA THR A 252 -13.99 -5.36 11.42
C THR A 252 -15.46 -5.16 11.76
N PHE A 253 -16.33 -5.07 10.74
CA PHE A 253 -17.77 -5.01 10.96
C PHE A 253 -18.31 -6.29 11.63
N ASP A 254 -17.85 -7.46 11.19
CA ASP A 254 -18.21 -8.75 11.79
C ASP A 254 -17.81 -8.82 13.27
N TYR A 255 -16.57 -8.39 13.59
CA TYR A 255 -16.06 -8.34 14.95
C TYR A 255 -16.94 -7.50 15.89
N TYR A 256 -17.43 -6.35 15.42
CA TYR A 256 -18.30 -5.47 16.20
C TYR A 256 -19.79 -5.83 16.11
N GLY A 257 -20.16 -6.97 15.51
CA GLY A 257 -21.53 -7.45 15.45
C GLY A 257 -22.40 -6.84 14.34
N TYR A 258 -21.81 -6.12 13.40
CA TYR A 258 -22.48 -5.59 12.19
C TYR A 258 -22.55 -6.67 11.08
N PHE A 259 -23.08 -7.85 11.42
CA PHE A 259 -23.04 -9.04 10.55
C PHE A 259 -23.69 -8.84 9.18
N LEU A 260 -24.76 -8.05 9.10
CA LEU A 260 -25.44 -7.78 7.83
C LEU A 260 -24.56 -6.92 6.91
N VAL A 261 -23.88 -5.92 7.46
CA VAL A 261 -22.92 -5.08 6.69
C VAL A 261 -21.76 -5.93 6.24
N ALA A 262 -21.16 -6.72 7.14
CA ALA A 262 -20.05 -7.60 6.80
C ALA A 262 -20.40 -8.61 5.71
N GLY A 263 -21.59 -9.23 5.78
CA GLY A 263 -22.11 -10.15 4.77
C GLY A 263 -22.26 -9.49 3.39
N ASP A 264 -22.90 -8.33 3.36
CA ASP A 264 -23.14 -7.58 2.12
C ASP A 264 -21.81 -7.12 1.48
N LEU A 265 -20.84 -6.62 2.27
CA LEU A 265 -19.53 -6.25 1.75
C LEU A 265 -18.78 -7.44 1.12
N ASN A 266 -18.84 -8.61 1.74
CA ASN A 266 -18.25 -9.83 1.18
C ASN A 266 -18.92 -10.26 -0.14
N GLU A 267 -20.26 -10.16 -0.22
CA GLU A 267 -21.00 -10.46 -1.44
C GLU A 267 -20.65 -9.48 -2.58
N ARG A 268 -20.54 -8.18 -2.27
CA ARG A 268 -20.12 -7.15 -3.24
C ARG A 268 -18.71 -7.43 -3.78
N ALA A 269 -17.75 -7.73 -2.90
CA ALA A 269 -16.39 -8.06 -3.30
C ALA A 269 -16.34 -9.30 -4.21
N LYS A 270 -17.04 -10.38 -3.80
CA LYS A 270 -17.14 -11.61 -4.57
C LYS A 270 -17.74 -11.37 -5.97
N ALA A 271 -18.85 -10.64 -6.04
CA ALA A 271 -19.54 -10.35 -7.32
C ALA A 271 -18.66 -9.55 -8.30
N ILE A 272 -17.74 -8.71 -7.80
CA ILE A 272 -16.80 -7.96 -8.64
C ILE A 272 -15.69 -8.89 -9.13
N TYR A 273 -15.07 -9.68 -8.25
CA TYR A 273 -14.02 -10.62 -8.63
C TYR A 273 -14.48 -11.70 -9.61
N GLU A 274 -15.74 -12.14 -9.53
CA GLU A 274 -16.31 -13.12 -10.47
C GLU A 274 -16.57 -12.54 -11.88
N ARG A 275 -16.59 -11.22 -12.05
CA ARG A 275 -16.79 -10.54 -13.34
C ARG A 275 -15.48 -10.18 -14.04
N ALA A 276 -14.36 -10.13 -13.30
CA ALA A 276 -13.04 -9.74 -13.78
C ALA A 276 -12.29 -10.94 -14.38
#